data_b62ccecda3d410f8cccb1353d396bdad
#
_entry.id   b62ccecda3d410f8cccb1353d396bdad
#
_cell.length_a   1.000
_cell.length_b   1.000
_cell.length_c   1.000
_cell.angle_alpha   90.00
_cell.angle_beta   90.00
_cell.angle_gamma   90.00
#
_symmetry.space_group_name_H-M   'P 1'
#
loop_
_entity.id
_entity.type
_entity.pdbx_description
1 polymer ?
#
loop_
_entity_poly.entity_id
_entity_poly.type
_entity_poly.pdbx_seq_one_letter_code
_entity_poly.pdbx_strand_id
1 'polypeptide(L)'
;LMHDPTALFRFEEHDVFLPMQVMEELDNAKKGTSEASRNARQVSRFLNELIETHGTDKVGEGIPLTRPQGLQLRGPGSAGCLRFQTSDFDAGKRFGAVIPDNHILGAILALKDVDPTLPVVFVSKDINLRIKASIAGIASEDYENDRALDDFSLLYTGATELPVDFWSRH
;
A
#
# COMPACT_ATOMS: atom_id res chain seq x y z
N LEU A 1 0.24 0.85 -3.26
CA LEU A 1 0.38 -0.60 -3.43
C LEU A 1 1.05 -0.96 -4.76
N MET A 2 0.65 -0.37 -5.89
CA MET A 2 1.25 -0.66 -7.21
C MET A 2 2.69 -0.15 -7.35
N HIS A 3 3.12 0.82 -6.56
CA HIS A 3 4.51 1.30 -6.51
C HIS A 3 5.37 0.53 -5.51
N ASP A 4 4.78 0.07 -4.42
CA ASP A 4 5.44 -0.73 -3.40
C ASP A 4 4.48 -1.81 -2.88
N PRO A 5 4.68 -3.08 -3.24
CA PRO A 5 3.82 -4.16 -2.78
C PRO A 5 3.96 -4.43 -1.27
N THR A 6 5.05 -3.98 -0.65
CA THR A 6 5.30 -4.17 0.79
C THR A 6 4.69 -3.09 1.66
N ALA A 7 4.06 -2.06 1.05
CA ALA A 7 3.48 -0.93 1.76
C ALA A 7 2.48 -1.36 2.86
N LEU A 8 1.73 -2.43 2.65
CA LEU A 8 0.78 -2.97 3.64
C LEU A 8 1.43 -3.27 5.00
N PHE A 9 2.71 -3.67 4.99
CA PHE A 9 3.43 -4.11 6.18
C PHE A 9 4.31 -3.02 6.81
N ARG A 10 4.19 -1.77 6.32
CA ARG A 10 5.01 -0.63 6.78
C ARG A 10 4.25 0.33 7.71
N PHE A 11 2.96 0.11 7.90
CA PHE A 11 2.13 0.98 8.74
C PHE A 11 2.13 0.59 10.22
N GLU A 12 3.08 -0.27 10.61
CA GLU A 12 3.36 -0.64 12.02
C GLU A 12 2.10 -1.01 12.81
N GLU A 13 1.69 -0.17 13.77
CA GLU A 13 0.52 -0.39 14.63
C GLU A 13 -0.80 0.11 14.04
N HIS A 14 -0.80 0.67 12.84
CA HIS A 14 -2.01 1.22 12.23
C HIS A 14 -2.83 0.14 11.52
N ASP A 15 -4.15 0.23 11.65
CA ASP A 15 -5.05 -0.56 10.82
C ASP A 15 -5.02 -0.01 9.39
N VAL A 16 -4.93 -0.90 8.42
CA VAL A 16 -4.97 -0.57 7.00
C VAL A 16 -6.34 -0.90 6.43
N PHE A 17 -7.07 0.11 5.98
CA PHE A 17 -8.36 -0.07 5.32
C PHE A 17 -8.22 -0.05 3.80
N LEU A 18 -8.69 -1.10 3.12
CA LEU A 18 -8.72 -1.21 1.66
C LEU A 18 -10.15 -1.09 1.13
N PRO A 19 -10.49 0.02 0.44
CA PRO A 19 -11.72 0.12 -0.33
C PRO A 19 -11.81 -0.96 -1.41
N MET A 20 -13.03 -1.42 -1.72
CA MET A 20 -13.24 -2.42 -2.77
C MET A 20 -12.74 -1.93 -4.14
N GLN A 21 -12.87 -0.65 -4.42
CA GLN A 21 -12.36 -0.05 -5.66
C GLN A 21 -10.85 -0.26 -5.83
N VAL A 22 -10.07 -0.26 -4.74
CA VAL A 22 -8.63 -0.54 -4.80
C VAL A 22 -8.36 -1.98 -5.22
N MET A 23 -9.21 -2.93 -4.80
CA MET A 23 -9.11 -4.33 -5.23
C MET A 23 -9.39 -4.49 -6.72
N GLU A 24 -10.36 -3.76 -7.25
CA GLU A 24 -10.67 -3.75 -8.69
C GLU A 24 -9.53 -3.14 -9.51
N GLU A 25 -8.93 -2.06 -9.02
CA GLU A 25 -7.75 -1.44 -9.65
C GLU A 25 -6.55 -2.39 -9.65
N LEU A 26 -6.31 -3.10 -8.57
CA LEU A 26 -5.26 -4.12 -8.50
C LEU A 26 -5.52 -5.24 -9.50
N ASP A 27 -6.77 -5.70 -9.64
CA ASP A 27 -7.12 -6.74 -10.60
C ASP A 27 -6.90 -6.29 -12.05
N ASN A 28 -7.30 -5.10 -12.38
CA ASN A 28 -7.08 -4.50 -13.70
C ASN A 28 -5.57 -4.31 -13.99
N ALA A 29 -4.80 -3.89 -12.99
CA ALA A 29 -3.35 -3.66 -13.11
C ALA A 29 -2.52 -4.94 -13.28
N LYS A 30 -3.03 -6.11 -12.90
CA LYS A 30 -2.32 -7.40 -13.06
C LYS A 30 -2.01 -7.76 -14.52
N LYS A 31 -2.72 -7.17 -15.47
CA LYS A 31 -2.59 -7.44 -16.90
C LYS A 31 -1.31 -6.77 -17.43
N GLY A 32 -0.46 -7.54 -18.11
CA GLY A 32 0.76 -7.04 -18.73
C GLY A 32 2.04 -7.40 -17.98
N THR A 33 3.15 -6.79 -18.42
CA THR A 33 4.53 -7.11 -17.99
C THR A 33 5.22 -5.94 -17.28
N SER A 34 4.53 -4.82 -17.08
CA SER A 34 5.07 -3.63 -16.40
C SER A 34 5.44 -3.93 -14.94
N GLU A 35 6.24 -3.05 -14.35
CA GLU A 35 6.55 -3.12 -12.92
C GLU A 35 5.27 -3.04 -12.07
N ALA A 36 4.38 -2.10 -12.39
CA ALA A 36 3.09 -1.98 -11.72
C ALA A 36 2.27 -3.26 -11.79
N SER A 37 2.29 -3.98 -12.94
CA SER A 37 1.59 -5.26 -13.08
C SER A 37 2.23 -6.36 -12.23
N ARG A 38 3.56 -6.38 -12.11
CA ARG A 38 4.25 -7.31 -11.21
C ARG A 38 3.92 -7.03 -9.75
N ASN A 39 3.94 -5.76 -9.37
CA ASN A 39 3.61 -5.32 -8.01
C ASN A 39 2.16 -5.63 -7.66
N ALA A 40 1.20 -5.38 -8.57
CA ALA A 40 -0.21 -5.73 -8.36
C ALA A 40 -0.41 -7.24 -8.12
N ARG A 41 0.29 -8.09 -8.88
CA ARG A 41 0.27 -9.54 -8.64
C ARG A 41 0.89 -9.90 -7.29
N GLN A 42 1.95 -9.24 -6.89
CA GLN A 42 2.60 -9.48 -5.60
C GLN A 42 1.71 -9.07 -4.42
N VAL A 43 1.08 -7.90 -4.50
CA VAL A 43 0.09 -7.47 -3.49
C VAL A 43 -1.03 -8.49 -3.37
N SER A 44 -1.59 -8.95 -4.50
CA SER A 44 -2.67 -9.96 -4.46
C SER A 44 -2.24 -11.28 -3.82
N ARG A 45 -0.97 -11.70 -4.01
CA ARG A 45 -0.43 -12.88 -3.32
C ARG A 45 -0.33 -12.65 -1.82
N PHE A 46 0.16 -11.48 -1.38
CA PHE A 46 0.23 -11.15 0.04
C PHE A 46 -1.15 -11.12 0.69
N LEU A 47 -2.15 -10.53 0.02
CA LEU A 47 -3.53 -10.51 0.52
C LEU A 47 -4.09 -11.92 0.65
N ASN A 48 -3.88 -12.78 -0.36
CA ASN A 48 -4.32 -14.17 -0.31
C ASN A 48 -3.63 -14.96 0.81
N GLU A 49 -2.30 -14.81 0.98
CA GLU A 49 -1.52 -15.45 2.03
C GLU A 49 -2.02 -15.04 3.42
N LEU A 50 -2.34 -13.74 3.63
CA LEU A 50 -2.92 -13.27 4.87
C LEU A 50 -4.28 -13.92 5.16
N ILE A 51 -5.16 -14.02 4.16
CA ILE A 51 -6.48 -14.64 4.29
C ILE A 51 -6.35 -16.14 4.58
N GLU A 52 -5.46 -16.86 3.87
CA GLU A 52 -5.22 -18.29 4.10
C GLU A 52 -4.63 -18.57 5.48
N THR A 53 -3.73 -17.70 5.95
CA THR A 53 -3.07 -17.87 7.26
C THR A 53 -4.02 -17.63 8.43
N HIS A 54 -4.89 -16.66 8.33
CA HIS A 54 -5.75 -16.23 9.46
C HIS A 54 -7.21 -16.69 9.37
N GLY A 55 -7.63 -17.21 8.22
CA GLY A 55 -8.98 -17.67 7.96
C GLY A 55 -9.90 -16.60 7.35
N THR A 56 -10.85 -17.06 6.54
CA THR A 56 -11.82 -16.19 5.85
C THR A 56 -12.83 -15.54 6.80
N ASP A 57 -13.05 -16.11 7.98
CA ASP A 57 -13.89 -15.57 9.04
C ASP A 57 -13.34 -14.25 9.60
N LYS A 58 -12.03 -14.04 9.53
CA LYS A 58 -11.36 -12.79 9.95
C LYS A 58 -11.51 -11.63 8.97
N VAL A 59 -11.97 -11.86 7.76
CA VAL A 59 -12.15 -10.79 6.76
C VAL A 59 -13.07 -9.68 7.26
N GLY A 60 -14.15 -10.03 7.98
CA GLY A 60 -15.09 -9.07 8.56
C GLY A 60 -14.60 -8.38 9.84
N GLU A 61 -13.74 -9.05 10.62
CA GLU A 61 -13.23 -8.54 11.90
C GLU A 61 -11.92 -7.75 11.77
N GLY A 62 -11.15 -8.04 10.74
CA GLY A 62 -9.80 -7.53 10.50
C GLY A 62 -8.76 -8.65 10.57
N ILE A 63 -7.91 -8.71 9.55
CA ILE A 63 -6.86 -9.72 9.40
C ILE A 63 -5.57 -9.14 9.95
N PRO A 64 -4.90 -9.77 10.93
CA PRO A 64 -3.61 -9.29 11.43
C PRO A 64 -2.58 -9.14 10.29
N LEU A 65 -1.91 -7.99 10.22
CA LEU A 65 -0.88 -7.71 9.22
C LEU A 65 0.44 -8.39 9.59
N THR A 66 0.44 -9.72 9.59
CA THR A 66 1.65 -10.51 9.80
C THR A 66 2.53 -10.48 8.55
N ARG A 67 3.83 -10.33 8.74
CA ARG A 67 4.78 -10.32 7.61
C ARG A 67 4.83 -11.69 6.93
N PRO A 68 4.71 -11.75 5.60
CA PRO A 68 4.92 -12.98 4.84
C PRO A 68 6.30 -13.59 5.10
N GLN A 69 6.40 -14.91 5.00
CA GLN A 69 7.68 -15.60 5.17
C GLN A 69 8.69 -15.12 4.13
N GLY A 70 9.89 -14.79 4.59
CA GLY A 70 10.98 -14.31 3.74
C GLY A 70 10.95 -12.81 3.42
N LEU A 71 9.92 -12.06 3.82
CA LEU A 71 9.89 -10.62 3.66
C LEU A 71 10.72 -9.95 4.76
N GLN A 72 11.91 -9.47 4.39
CA GLN A 72 12.78 -8.72 5.29
C GLN A 72 12.45 -7.23 5.22
N LEU A 73 11.81 -6.72 6.25
CA LEU A 73 11.59 -5.28 6.46
C LEU A 73 12.27 -4.89 7.76
N ARG A 74 12.92 -3.72 7.78
CA ARG A 74 13.47 -3.15 9.01
C ARG A 74 12.35 -2.72 9.94
N GLY A 75 12.57 -2.84 11.24
CA GLY A 75 11.63 -2.44 12.27
C GLY A 75 10.78 -3.58 12.83
N PRO A 76 9.98 -3.30 13.89
CA PRO A 76 9.06 -4.26 14.46
C PRO A 76 8.04 -4.71 13.42
N GLY A 77 7.43 -5.88 13.61
CA GLY A 77 6.31 -6.34 12.78
C GLY A 77 5.11 -5.41 12.95
N SER A 78 4.25 -5.34 11.94
CA SER A 78 2.97 -4.64 12.08
C SER A 78 2.12 -5.31 13.15
N ALA A 79 1.56 -4.52 14.06
CA ALA A 79 0.57 -4.96 15.04
C ALA A 79 -0.85 -4.57 14.63
N GLY A 80 -1.02 -3.82 13.52
CA GLY A 80 -2.30 -3.42 12.96
C GLY A 80 -3.00 -4.53 12.18
N CYS A 81 -4.23 -4.28 11.79
CA CYS A 81 -5.05 -5.19 11.03
C CYS A 81 -5.35 -4.64 9.62
N LEU A 82 -5.47 -5.55 8.67
CA LEU A 82 -6.02 -5.28 7.36
C LEU A 82 -7.54 -5.39 7.43
N ARG A 83 -8.24 -4.34 7.02
CA ARG A 83 -9.69 -4.27 6.94
C ARG A 83 -10.12 -4.02 5.51
N PHE A 84 -11.12 -4.73 5.06
CA PHE A 84 -11.73 -4.51 3.75
C PHE A 84 -13.04 -3.77 3.88
N GLN A 85 -13.43 -3.06 2.83
CA GLN A 85 -14.77 -2.53 2.72
C GLN A 85 -15.76 -3.69 2.58
N THR A 86 -16.67 -3.83 3.54
CA THR A 86 -17.69 -4.89 3.58
C THR A 86 -19.11 -4.36 3.36
N SER A 87 -19.28 -3.04 3.37
CA SER A 87 -20.58 -2.38 3.17
C SER A 87 -20.57 -1.52 1.92
N ASP A 88 -21.69 -1.49 1.23
CA ASP A 88 -21.93 -0.58 0.12
C ASP A 88 -22.12 0.85 0.61
N PHE A 89 -21.74 1.80 -0.22
CA PHE A 89 -22.07 3.22 -0.08
C PHE A 89 -22.38 3.81 -1.44
N ASP A 90 -23.20 4.84 -1.46
CA ASP A 90 -23.58 5.53 -2.69
C ASP A 90 -22.64 6.74 -2.93
N ALA A 91 -21.59 6.51 -3.74
CA ALA A 91 -20.65 7.55 -4.15
C ALA A 91 -21.33 8.70 -4.90
N GLY A 92 -22.37 8.39 -5.69
CA GLY A 92 -23.12 9.37 -6.47
C GLY A 92 -23.80 10.41 -5.61
N LYS A 93 -24.32 10.05 -4.44
CA LYS A 93 -24.95 11.00 -3.51
C LYS A 93 -23.96 12.04 -2.98
N ARG A 94 -22.69 11.68 -2.80
CA ARG A 94 -21.70 12.60 -2.22
C ARG A 94 -20.91 13.39 -3.24
N PHE A 95 -20.60 12.79 -4.39
CA PHE A 95 -19.68 13.37 -5.37
C PHE A 95 -20.31 13.63 -6.74
N GLY A 96 -21.59 13.31 -6.94
CA GLY A 96 -22.33 13.57 -8.18
C GLY A 96 -21.92 12.72 -9.38
N ALA A 97 -20.80 11.99 -9.31
CA ALA A 97 -20.31 11.12 -10.37
C ALA A 97 -19.80 9.78 -9.80
N VAL A 98 -20.12 8.71 -10.48
CA VAL A 98 -19.67 7.35 -10.15
C VAL A 98 -18.38 7.07 -10.91
N ILE A 99 -17.27 7.55 -10.37
CA ILE A 99 -15.90 7.31 -10.90
C ILE A 99 -15.04 6.67 -9.82
N PRO A 100 -13.97 5.92 -10.20
CA PRO A 100 -13.12 5.18 -9.26
C PRO A 100 -12.65 5.99 -8.05
N ASP A 101 -12.12 7.18 -8.27
CA ASP A 101 -11.66 8.08 -7.20
C ASP A 101 -12.76 8.39 -6.19
N ASN A 102 -13.98 8.64 -6.65
CA ASN A 102 -15.12 8.98 -5.79
C ASN A 102 -15.57 7.77 -4.98
N HIS A 103 -15.41 6.55 -5.49
CA HIS A 103 -15.65 5.33 -4.73
C HIS A 103 -14.66 5.18 -3.58
N ILE A 104 -13.37 5.44 -3.82
CA ILE A 104 -12.34 5.39 -2.77
C ILE A 104 -12.67 6.43 -1.68
N LEU A 105 -12.86 7.69 -2.05
CA LEU A 105 -13.14 8.77 -1.09
C LEU A 105 -14.46 8.55 -0.36
N GLY A 106 -15.48 8.06 -1.05
CA GLY A 106 -16.77 7.75 -0.46
C GLY A 106 -16.70 6.63 0.58
N ALA A 107 -15.90 5.60 0.33
CA ALA A 107 -15.68 4.53 1.31
C ALA A 107 -15.00 5.05 2.59
N ILE A 108 -14.05 5.97 2.45
CA ILE A 108 -13.38 6.61 3.59
C ILE A 108 -14.36 7.48 4.38
N LEU A 109 -15.20 8.25 3.71
CA LEU A 109 -16.22 9.07 4.38
C LEU A 109 -17.27 8.22 5.07
N ALA A 110 -17.68 7.10 4.46
CA ALA A 110 -18.60 6.17 5.10
C ALA A 110 -18.01 5.54 6.37
N LEU A 111 -16.72 5.23 6.36
CA LEU A 111 -16.00 4.76 7.56
C LEU A 111 -16.02 5.82 8.67
N LYS A 112 -15.77 7.08 8.33
CA LYS A 112 -15.84 8.21 9.29
C LYS A 112 -17.25 8.51 9.78
N ASP A 113 -18.29 8.22 8.99
CA ASP A 113 -19.69 8.37 9.46
C ASP A 113 -20.06 7.32 10.50
N VAL A 114 -19.50 6.11 10.41
CA VAL A 114 -19.70 5.04 11.40
C VAL A 114 -19.05 5.40 12.74
N ASP A 115 -17.82 5.92 12.69
CA ASP A 115 -17.09 6.40 13.87
C ASP A 115 -16.39 7.73 13.57
N PRO A 116 -17.04 8.87 13.88
CA PRO A 116 -16.45 10.19 13.66
C PRO A 116 -15.19 10.47 14.48
N THR A 117 -14.93 9.69 15.52
CA THR A 117 -13.74 9.86 16.39
C THR A 117 -12.52 9.12 15.86
N LEU A 118 -12.71 8.22 14.88
CA LEU A 118 -11.64 7.45 14.30
C LEU A 118 -10.68 8.35 13.50
N PRO A 119 -9.40 8.40 13.87
CA PRO A 119 -8.40 9.12 13.09
C PRO A 119 -8.13 8.37 11.79
N VAL A 120 -8.60 8.91 10.66
CA VAL A 120 -8.41 8.31 9.33
C VAL A 120 -7.51 9.20 8.50
N VAL A 121 -6.43 8.63 7.97
CA VAL A 121 -5.50 9.28 7.03
C VAL A 121 -5.52 8.52 5.71
N PHE A 122 -5.77 9.24 4.62
CA PHE A 122 -5.70 8.69 3.27
C PHE A 122 -4.28 8.79 2.73
N VAL A 123 -3.67 7.67 2.41
CA VAL A 123 -2.30 7.61 1.88
C VAL A 123 -2.31 7.26 0.39
N SER A 124 -1.78 8.15 -0.45
CA SER A 124 -1.74 7.93 -1.90
C SER A 124 -0.58 8.66 -2.56
N LYS A 125 0.00 8.05 -3.61
CA LYS A 125 0.94 8.71 -4.53
C LYS A 125 0.26 9.67 -5.50
N ASP A 126 -1.04 9.51 -5.74
CA ASP A 126 -1.81 10.37 -6.64
C ASP A 126 -2.08 11.73 -6.00
N ILE A 127 -1.41 12.76 -6.51
CA ILE A 127 -1.54 14.14 -6.02
C ILE A 127 -2.98 14.64 -6.19
N ASN A 128 -3.61 14.37 -7.32
CA ASN A 128 -4.97 14.86 -7.60
C ASN A 128 -5.97 14.20 -6.66
N LEU A 129 -5.80 12.92 -6.38
CA LEU A 129 -6.66 12.20 -5.45
C LEU A 129 -6.47 12.69 -4.00
N ARG A 130 -5.23 13.04 -3.59
CA ARG A 130 -4.99 13.69 -2.29
C ARG A 130 -5.63 15.07 -2.20
N ILE A 131 -5.57 15.87 -3.26
CA ILE A 131 -6.26 17.17 -3.32
C ILE A 131 -7.78 17.00 -3.16
N LYS A 132 -8.39 16.05 -3.88
CA LYS A 132 -9.82 15.72 -3.73
C LYS A 132 -10.16 15.27 -2.31
N ALA A 133 -9.32 14.44 -1.70
CA ALA A 133 -9.48 14.01 -0.31
C ALA A 133 -9.48 15.20 0.65
N SER A 134 -8.53 16.12 0.50
CA SER A 134 -8.47 17.36 1.31
C SER A 134 -9.69 18.23 1.15
N ILE A 135 -10.20 18.41 -0.09
CA ILE A 135 -11.46 19.14 -0.36
C ILE A 135 -12.65 18.47 0.34
N ALA A 136 -12.66 17.13 0.41
CA ALA A 136 -13.70 16.35 1.10
C ALA A 136 -13.53 16.30 2.64
N GLY A 137 -12.53 16.99 3.20
CA GLY A 137 -12.27 17.00 4.66
C GLY A 137 -11.60 15.72 5.17
N ILE A 138 -10.91 14.98 4.29
CA ILE A 138 -10.14 13.79 4.64
C ILE A 138 -8.67 14.19 4.76
N ALA A 139 -8.05 13.92 5.91
CA ALA A 139 -6.59 14.05 6.06
C ALA A 139 -5.89 13.14 5.06
N SER A 140 -4.89 13.66 4.35
CA SER A 140 -4.20 12.88 3.31
C SER A 140 -2.70 13.12 3.32
N GLU A 141 -1.95 12.05 3.05
CA GLU A 141 -0.49 12.05 3.03
C GLU A 141 0.06 11.38 1.78
N ASP A 142 1.27 11.78 1.38
CA ASP A 142 2.02 11.05 0.36
C ASP A 142 2.60 9.76 0.98
N TYR A 143 2.65 8.71 0.18
CA TYR A 143 3.42 7.53 0.55
C TYR A 143 4.89 7.78 0.19
N GLU A 144 5.63 8.28 1.15
CA GLU A 144 7.08 8.39 1.07
C GLU A 144 7.67 7.03 1.48
N ASN A 145 7.88 6.17 0.48
CA ASN A 145 8.82 5.08 0.69
C ASN A 145 10.20 5.69 0.54
N ASP A 146 10.84 6.02 1.65
CA ASP A 146 12.28 6.16 1.68
C ASP A 146 12.91 4.83 1.24
N ARG A 147 12.99 4.65 -0.07
CA ARG A 147 14.07 3.89 -0.69
C ARG A 147 15.35 4.74 -0.56
N ALA A 148 15.62 5.29 0.63
CA ALA A 148 16.98 5.49 1.05
C ALA A 148 17.61 4.13 0.84
N LEU A 149 18.60 4.08 -0.02
CA LEU A 149 19.37 2.88 -0.27
C LEU A 149 19.68 2.27 1.09
N ASP A 150 18.91 1.26 1.49
CA ASP A 150 19.02 0.60 2.78
C ASP A 150 20.38 -0.06 2.94
N ASP A 151 21.13 -0.05 1.85
CA ASP A 151 22.49 -0.54 1.78
C ASP A 151 23.36 0.44 0.98
N PHE A 152 24.05 1.32 1.71
CA PHE A 152 25.08 2.19 1.12
C PHE A 152 26.18 1.39 0.40
N SER A 153 26.31 0.08 0.69
CA SER A 153 27.25 -0.80 0.01
C SER A 153 26.84 -1.09 -1.45
N LEU A 154 25.57 -0.87 -1.81
CA LEU A 154 25.08 -0.98 -3.19
C LEU A 154 25.30 0.30 -4.00
N LEU A 155 25.71 1.40 -3.37
CA LEU A 155 26.15 2.59 -4.06
C LEU A 155 27.51 2.31 -4.70
N TYR A 156 27.51 2.14 -6.02
CA TYR A 156 28.75 2.14 -6.77
C TYR A 156 29.39 3.54 -6.64
N THR A 157 30.53 3.59 -5.97
CA THR A 157 31.24 4.85 -5.69
C THR A 157 31.87 5.48 -6.95
N GLY A 158 31.76 4.80 -8.11
CA GLY A 158 32.38 5.22 -9.36
C GLY A 158 33.89 5.02 -9.38
N ALA A 159 34.49 4.48 -8.32
CA ALA A 159 35.92 4.21 -8.20
C ALA A 159 36.15 2.79 -7.69
N THR A 160 37.05 2.08 -8.34
CA THR A 160 37.56 0.78 -7.88
C THR A 160 39.07 0.92 -7.72
N GLU A 161 39.58 0.59 -6.53
CA GLU A 161 41.04 0.50 -6.32
C GLU A 161 41.57 -0.70 -7.09
N LEU A 162 42.50 -0.45 -7.99
CA LEU A 162 43.17 -1.51 -8.70
C LEU A 162 44.34 -2.04 -7.86
N PRO A 163 44.62 -3.35 -7.91
CA PRO A 163 45.84 -3.91 -7.28
C PRO A 163 47.07 -3.19 -7.74
N VAL A 164 48.06 -3.00 -6.86
CA VAL A 164 49.29 -2.26 -7.14
C VAL A 164 50.06 -2.83 -8.35
N ASP A 165 49.89 -4.11 -8.61
CA ASP A 165 50.51 -4.86 -9.69
C ASP A 165 49.66 -4.97 -10.98
N PHE A 166 48.51 -4.27 -11.04
CA PHE A 166 47.57 -4.37 -12.15
C PHE A 166 48.29 -4.09 -13.52
N TRP A 167 49.07 -3.02 -13.59
CA TRP A 167 49.75 -2.62 -14.82
C TRP A 167 50.98 -3.48 -15.18
N SER A 168 51.47 -4.29 -14.25
CA SER A 168 52.55 -5.24 -14.52
C SER A 168 52.06 -6.60 -15.05
N ARG A 169 50.74 -6.85 -14.94
CA ARG A 169 50.11 -8.09 -15.40
C ARG A 169 49.33 -7.95 -16.72
N HIS A 170 49.16 -6.73 -17.19
CA HIS A 170 48.48 -6.35 -18.43
C HIS A 170 49.34 -5.39 -19.24
#